data_215ca7f06839f7a07243cc4c93587855
#
_entry.id   215ca7f06839f7a07243cc4c93587855
#
_cell.length_a   1.000
_cell.length_b   1.000
_cell.length_c   1.000
_cell.angle_alpha   90.00
_cell.angle_beta   90.00
_cell.angle_gamma   90.00
#
_symmetry.space_group_name_H-M   'P 1'
#
loop_
_entity.id
_entity.type
_entity.pdbx_description
1 polymer ?
#
loop_
_entity_poly.entity_id
_entity_poly.type
_entity_poly.pdbx_seq_one_letter_code
_entity_poly.pdbx_strand_id
1 'polypeptide(L)'
;MKRICNFLTVLLCGLLLAGCGGGDVSEVGRSIGTCERFSKREVAAAMDEVERFFRKEYDGCKLLRLEYDEEKTLEEAKDWSENYDAEAIVLESDFQVDDSGRTVTLEPGETYRNYEWILTKTMFGWELRTWGYG
;
A
#
# COMPACT_ATOMS: atom_id res chain seq x y z
N MET A 1 -11.12 11.53 -39.26
CA MET A 1 -9.97 11.53 -38.36
C MET A 1 -10.31 12.00 -36.96
N LYS A 2 -10.95 13.14 -36.80
CA LYS A 2 -11.35 13.64 -35.47
C LYS A 2 -12.28 12.70 -34.71
N ARG A 3 -13.11 11.97 -35.42
CA ARG A 3 -14.04 11.00 -34.82
C ARG A 3 -13.34 9.81 -34.21
N ILE A 4 -12.23 9.40 -34.80
CA ILE A 4 -11.42 8.27 -34.29
C ILE A 4 -10.77 8.62 -32.96
N CYS A 5 -10.31 9.86 -32.82
CA CYS A 5 -9.74 10.33 -31.55
C CYS A 5 -10.77 10.32 -30.43
N ASN A 6 -12.02 10.68 -30.75
CA ASN A 6 -13.09 10.65 -29.76
C ASN A 6 -13.42 9.22 -29.32
N PHE A 7 -13.36 8.30 -30.24
CA PHE A 7 -13.55 6.88 -29.94
C PHE A 7 -12.47 6.35 -28.99
N LEU A 8 -11.24 6.72 -29.23
CA LEU A 8 -10.15 6.33 -28.36
C LEU A 8 -10.31 6.88 -26.93
N THR A 9 -10.79 8.10 -26.83
CA THR A 9 -11.04 8.71 -25.51
C THR A 9 -12.12 7.97 -24.74
N VAL A 10 -13.20 7.60 -25.41
CA VAL A 10 -14.28 6.83 -24.79
C VAL A 10 -13.82 5.46 -24.36
N LEU A 11 -13.01 4.81 -25.16
CA LEU A 11 -12.47 3.50 -24.85
C LEU A 11 -11.57 3.57 -23.62
N LEU A 12 -10.77 4.61 -23.51
CA LEU A 12 -9.89 4.82 -22.36
C LEU A 12 -10.71 4.99 -21.07
N CYS A 13 -11.80 5.71 -21.12
CA CYS A 13 -12.70 5.85 -19.98
C CYS A 13 -13.31 4.51 -19.57
N GLY A 14 -13.67 3.71 -20.55
CA GLY A 14 -14.19 2.36 -20.30
C GLY A 14 -13.17 1.47 -19.57
N LEU A 15 -11.91 1.57 -19.95
CA LEU A 15 -10.84 0.82 -19.30
C LEU A 15 -10.63 1.25 -17.86
N LEU A 16 -10.76 2.55 -17.56
CA LEU A 16 -10.67 3.04 -16.20
C LEU A 16 -11.81 2.50 -15.34
N LEU A 17 -13.01 2.40 -15.88
CA LEU A 17 -14.15 1.83 -15.17
C LEU A 17 -13.97 0.34 -14.93
N ALA A 18 -13.37 -0.38 -15.87
CA ALA A 18 -13.10 -1.80 -15.71
C ALA A 18 -12.06 -2.08 -14.64
N GLY A 19 -11.22 -1.10 -14.28
CA GLY A 19 -10.22 -1.22 -13.24
C GLY A 19 -10.74 -1.06 -11.81
N CYS A 20 -12.06 -0.97 -11.61
CA CYS A 20 -12.65 -0.75 -10.29
C CYS A 20 -12.65 -1.98 -9.37
N GLY A 21 -12.07 -3.12 -9.78
CA GLY A 21 -12.08 -4.35 -9.04
C GLY A 21 -10.93 -4.55 -8.08
N GLY A 22 -10.20 -3.55 -7.69
CA GLY A 22 -9.06 -3.68 -6.79
C GLY A 22 -9.32 -3.09 -5.40
N GLY A 23 -8.27 -2.96 -4.61
CA GLY A 23 -8.30 -2.23 -3.35
C GLY A 23 -8.43 -0.73 -3.59
N ASP A 24 -9.09 -0.05 -2.66
CA ASP A 24 -9.36 1.39 -2.74
C ASP A 24 -8.39 2.15 -1.85
N VAL A 25 -7.56 3.00 -2.46
CA VAL A 25 -6.63 3.89 -1.75
C VAL A 25 -6.98 5.36 -1.93
N SER A 26 -8.17 5.66 -2.47
CA SER A 26 -8.56 7.03 -2.83
C SER A 26 -8.71 7.97 -1.63
N GLU A 27 -8.97 7.42 -0.44
CA GLU A 27 -9.20 8.22 0.77
C GLU A 27 -8.16 7.98 1.86
N VAL A 28 -7.04 7.33 1.53
CA VAL A 28 -6.03 7.02 2.53
C VAL A 28 -5.40 8.28 3.11
N GLY A 29 -5.36 8.36 4.44
CA GLY A 29 -4.64 9.41 5.15
C GLY A 29 -3.21 8.94 5.44
N ARG A 30 -2.22 9.68 4.96
CA ARG A 30 -0.81 9.38 5.22
C ARG A 30 -0.28 10.22 6.37
N SER A 31 0.53 9.59 7.23
CA SER A 31 1.22 10.28 8.31
C SER A 31 2.67 9.80 8.37
N ILE A 32 3.61 10.73 8.27
CA ILE A 32 5.03 10.40 8.31
C ILE A 32 5.60 10.64 9.70
N GLY A 33 5.15 11.68 10.40
CA GLY A 33 5.61 12.00 11.74
C GLY A 33 7.11 12.30 11.79
N THR A 34 7.75 11.88 12.87
CA THR A 34 9.19 12.02 13.05
C THR A 34 9.92 11.04 12.14
N CYS A 35 10.86 11.54 11.37
CA CYS A 35 11.54 10.77 10.35
C CYS A 35 13.01 11.18 10.29
N GLU A 36 13.82 10.59 11.15
CA GLU A 36 15.26 10.86 11.21
C GLU A 36 16.07 9.86 10.37
N ARG A 37 15.61 8.60 10.33
CA ARG A 37 16.30 7.54 9.63
C ARG A 37 16.19 7.65 8.11
N PHE A 38 15.04 8.10 7.64
CA PHE A 38 14.75 8.23 6.21
C PHE A 38 14.27 9.65 5.90
N SER A 39 14.48 10.08 4.66
CA SER A 39 13.84 11.31 4.19
C SER A 39 12.34 11.10 4.02
N LYS A 40 11.58 12.20 4.06
CA LYS A 40 10.13 12.11 3.80
C LYS A 40 9.84 11.55 2.41
N ARG A 41 10.70 11.82 1.45
CA ARG A 41 10.58 11.29 0.09
C ARG A 41 10.76 9.77 0.08
N GLU A 42 11.71 9.25 0.83
CA GLU A 42 11.93 7.82 0.94
C GLU A 42 10.74 7.11 1.58
N VAL A 43 10.20 7.69 2.65
CA VAL A 43 9.01 7.15 3.30
C VAL A 43 7.81 7.19 2.37
N ALA A 44 7.61 8.31 1.67
CA ALA A 44 6.52 8.44 0.70
C ALA A 44 6.63 7.40 -0.41
N ALA A 45 7.84 7.11 -0.89
CA ALA A 45 8.05 6.09 -1.90
C ALA A 45 7.69 4.69 -1.39
N ALA A 46 7.99 4.38 -0.13
CA ALA A 46 7.58 3.14 0.49
C ALA A 46 6.05 3.05 0.60
N MET A 47 5.40 4.15 0.96
CA MET A 47 3.94 4.23 1.01
C MET A 47 3.31 4.03 -0.37
N ASP A 48 3.91 4.60 -1.41
CA ASP A 48 3.46 4.39 -2.79
C ASP A 48 3.48 2.90 -3.15
N GLU A 49 4.50 2.19 -2.73
CA GLU A 49 4.63 0.75 -3.02
C GLU A 49 3.56 -0.06 -2.29
N VAL A 50 3.27 0.26 -1.02
CA VAL A 50 2.19 -0.39 -0.27
C VAL A 50 0.85 -0.13 -0.94
N GLU A 51 0.58 1.12 -1.33
CA GLU A 51 -0.68 1.48 -2.00
C GLU A 51 -0.82 0.77 -3.33
N ARG A 52 0.26 0.66 -4.09
CA ARG A 52 0.26 -0.06 -5.37
C ARG A 52 -0.11 -1.52 -5.18
N PHE A 53 0.50 -2.18 -4.19
CA PHE A 53 0.21 -3.57 -3.85
C PHE A 53 -1.23 -3.73 -3.34
N PHE A 54 -1.68 -2.81 -2.48
CA PHE A 54 -3.04 -2.82 -1.94
C PHE A 54 -4.09 -2.73 -3.06
N ARG A 55 -3.89 -1.81 -4.00
CA ARG A 55 -4.81 -1.69 -5.14
C ARG A 55 -4.89 -2.98 -5.94
N LYS A 56 -3.79 -3.68 -6.06
CA LYS A 56 -3.72 -4.88 -6.89
C LYS A 56 -4.27 -6.11 -6.19
N GLU A 57 -3.98 -6.28 -4.90
CA GLU A 57 -4.20 -7.54 -4.19
C GLU A 57 -5.33 -7.53 -3.16
N TYR A 58 -5.75 -6.35 -2.70
CA TYR A 58 -6.75 -6.24 -1.63
C TYR A 58 -8.12 -5.89 -2.16
N ASP A 59 -8.63 -6.74 -3.04
CA ASP A 59 -9.93 -6.57 -3.65
C ASP A 59 -11.03 -6.51 -2.59
N GLY A 60 -11.91 -5.52 -2.68
CA GLY A 60 -12.97 -5.32 -1.72
C GLY A 60 -12.55 -4.63 -0.43
N CYS A 61 -11.31 -4.16 -0.34
CA CYS A 61 -10.80 -3.47 0.84
C CYS A 61 -10.55 -1.99 0.55
N LYS A 62 -10.67 -1.17 1.59
CA LYS A 62 -10.43 0.27 1.53
C LYS A 62 -9.37 0.64 2.55
N LEU A 63 -8.28 1.19 2.06
CA LEU A 63 -7.18 1.64 2.92
C LEU A 63 -7.57 2.98 3.53
N LEU A 64 -7.54 3.06 4.86
CA LEU A 64 -7.97 4.24 5.60
C LEU A 64 -6.80 5.08 6.08
N ARG A 65 -5.74 4.43 6.54
CA ARG A 65 -4.60 5.08 7.16
C ARG A 65 -3.33 4.34 6.76
N LEU A 66 -2.27 5.11 6.53
CA LEU A 66 -0.94 4.58 6.30
C LEU A 66 0.06 5.48 7.02
N GLU A 67 0.83 4.91 7.93
CA GLU A 67 1.69 5.66 8.83
C GLU A 67 3.08 5.05 8.91
N TYR A 68 4.09 5.92 8.93
CA TYR A 68 5.46 5.54 9.24
C TYR A 68 5.69 5.63 10.74
N ASP A 69 6.19 4.55 11.34
CA ASP A 69 6.57 4.50 12.74
C ASP A 69 8.06 4.26 12.86
N GLU A 70 8.79 5.26 13.31
CA GLU A 70 10.25 5.18 13.44
C GLU A 70 10.69 4.17 14.50
N GLU A 71 10.00 4.15 15.64
CA GLU A 71 10.33 3.23 16.72
C GLU A 71 10.13 1.77 16.29
N LYS A 72 9.01 1.46 15.67
CA LYS A 72 8.76 0.13 15.15
C LYS A 72 9.75 -0.25 14.05
N THR A 73 10.12 0.70 13.21
CA THR A 73 11.15 0.47 12.20
C THR A 73 12.47 0.07 12.84
N LEU A 74 12.88 0.76 13.89
CA LEU A 74 14.13 0.43 14.58
C LEU A 74 14.09 -0.94 15.27
N GLU A 75 12.95 -1.34 15.79
CA GLU A 75 12.80 -2.60 16.50
C GLU A 75 12.56 -3.79 15.57
N GLU A 76 11.59 -3.66 14.67
CA GLU A 76 11.07 -4.79 13.89
C GLU A 76 11.78 -4.96 12.56
N ALA A 77 12.29 -3.88 11.98
CA ALA A 77 12.96 -3.96 10.69
C ALA A 77 14.40 -4.46 10.78
N LYS A 78 14.96 -4.58 11.97
CA LYS A 78 16.36 -4.96 12.15
C LYS A 78 16.69 -6.31 11.53
N ASP A 79 15.91 -7.32 11.82
CA ASP A 79 16.14 -8.68 11.30
C ASP A 79 16.00 -8.72 9.78
N TRP A 80 15.03 -7.99 9.26
CA TRP A 80 14.80 -7.87 7.82
C TRP A 80 15.97 -7.18 7.13
N SER A 81 16.47 -6.12 7.75
CA SER A 81 17.64 -5.40 7.25
C SER A 81 18.87 -6.28 7.19
N GLU A 82 19.12 -7.05 8.24
CA GLU A 82 20.25 -7.97 8.30
C GLU A 82 20.13 -9.10 7.28
N ASN A 83 18.95 -9.71 7.17
CA ASN A 83 18.71 -10.81 6.25
C ASN A 83 18.86 -10.43 4.78
N TYR A 84 18.49 -9.21 4.42
CA TYR A 84 18.55 -8.74 3.04
C TYR A 84 19.77 -7.86 2.76
N ASP A 85 20.58 -7.59 3.78
CA ASP A 85 21.72 -6.65 3.69
C ASP A 85 21.29 -5.33 3.05
N ALA A 86 20.21 -4.78 3.56
CA ALA A 86 19.59 -3.57 3.01
C ALA A 86 18.84 -2.82 4.11
N GLU A 87 18.55 -1.57 3.89
CA GLU A 87 17.68 -0.82 4.81
C GLU A 87 16.26 -1.37 4.74
N ALA A 88 15.60 -1.44 5.88
CA ALA A 88 14.21 -1.90 5.99
C ALA A 88 13.36 -0.85 6.70
N ILE A 89 12.09 -0.79 6.33
CA ILE A 89 11.11 0.17 6.86
C ILE A 89 9.84 -0.56 7.25
N VAL A 90 9.20 -0.13 8.33
CA VAL A 90 7.90 -0.63 8.78
C VAL A 90 6.86 0.47 8.62
N LEU A 91 5.79 0.17 7.93
CA LEU A 91 4.61 1.03 7.83
C LEU A 91 3.43 0.34 8.51
N GLU A 92 2.58 1.14 9.14
CA GLU A 92 1.34 0.65 9.76
C GLU A 92 0.14 1.18 9.02
N SER A 93 -0.93 0.39 8.99
CA SER A 93 -2.15 0.79 8.31
C SER A 93 -3.39 0.33 9.02
N ASP A 94 -4.49 0.99 8.72
CA ASP A 94 -5.84 0.53 8.99
C ASP A 94 -6.56 0.39 7.66
N PHE A 95 -7.32 -0.69 7.50
CA PHE A 95 -8.15 -0.84 6.32
C PHE A 95 -9.45 -1.56 6.68
N GLN A 96 -10.46 -1.36 5.87
CA GLN A 96 -11.78 -1.91 6.04
C GLN A 96 -12.10 -2.86 4.91
N VAL A 97 -12.70 -3.99 5.26
CA VAL A 97 -13.18 -4.99 4.28
C VAL A 97 -14.66 -4.75 4.04
N ASP A 98 -15.08 -4.74 2.78
CA ASP A 98 -16.50 -4.59 2.45
C ASP A 98 -17.28 -5.89 2.71
N ASP A 99 -18.60 -5.85 2.53
CA ASP A 99 -19.48 -6.97 2.79
C ASP A 99 -19.63 -7.95 1.61
N SER A 100 -18.89 -7.71 0.53
CA SER A 100 -19.06 -8.50 -0.70
C SER A 100 -18.57 -9.94 -0.59
N GLY A 101 -17.69 -10.23 0.36
CA GLY A 101 -17.08 -11.55 0.47
C GLY A 101 -16.07 -11.87 -0.62
N ARG A 102 -15.59 -10.87 -1.33
CA ARG A 102 -14.60 -11.06 -2.40
C ARG A 102 -13.24 -11.49 -1.90
N THR A 103 -12.91 -11.14 -0.66
CA THR A 103 -11.68 -11.62 -0.04
C THR A 103 -11.96 -12.89 0.74
N VAL A 104 -11.27 -13.96 0.40
CA VAL A 104 -11.49 -15.27 1.03
C VAL A 104 -10.74 -15.44 2.35
N THR A 105 -9.74 -14.60 2.61
CA THR A 105 -8.88 -14.70 3.79
C THR A 105 -9.15 -13.64 4.85
N LEU A 106 -10.02 -12.68 4.55
CA LEU A 106 -10.35 -11.57 5.45
C LEU A 106 -11.84 -11.57 5.74
N GLU A 107 -12.20 -11.18 6.97
CA GLU A 107 -13.59 -11.19 7.40
C GLU A 107 -14.39 -10.02 6.77
N PRO A 108 -15.51 -10.30 6.08
CA PRO A 108 -16.36 -9.24 5.54
C PRO A 108 -16.82 -8.27 6.62
N GLY A 109 -16.78 -6.98 6.31
CA GLY A 109 -17.23 -5.92 7.21
C GLY A 109 -16.26 -5.54 8.32
N GLU A 110 -15.15 -6.26 8.48
CA GLU A 110 -14.18 -5.97 9.54
C GLU A 110 -13.26 -4.80 9.19
N THR A 111 -12.80 -4.12 10.22
CA THR A 111 -11.73 -3.13 10.12
C THR A 111 -10.47 -3.71 10.75
N TYR A 112 -9.43 -3.80 9.96
CA TYR A 112 -8.13 -4.27 10.43
C TYR A 112 -7.29 -3.06 10.80
N ARG A 113 -6.82 -3.05 12.06
CA ARG A 113 -6.05 -1.92 12.61
C ARG A 113 -4.62 -2.35 12.89
N ASN A 114 -3.70 -1.40 12.73
CA ASN A 114 -2.27 -1.62 13.00
C ASN A 114 -1.71 -2.79 12.21
N TYR A 115 -2.15 -2.90 10.97
CA TYR A 115 -1.69 -3.91 10.03
C TYR A 115 -0.37 -3.44 9.43
N GLU A 116 0.66 -4.24 9.55
CA GLU A 116 2.02 -3.84 9.24
C GLU A 116 2.46 -4.27 7.85
N TRP A 117 3.35 -3.48 7.29
CA TRP A 117 3.99 -3.72 6.00
C TRP A 117 5.48 -3.50 6.18
N ILE A 118 6.29 -4.49 5.80
CA ILE A 118 7.74 -4.40 5.90
C ILE A 118 8.33 -4.43 4.50
N LEU A 119 9.15 -3.42 4.19
CA LEU A 119 9.79 -3.27 2.90
C LEU A 119 11.29 -3.16 3.10
N THR A 120 12.05 -3.65 2.12
CA THR A 120 13.49 -3.45 2.08
C THR A 120 13.88 -2.63 0.86
N LYS A 121 14.96 -1.86 1.00
CA LYS A 121 15.43 -0.99 -0.06
C LYS A 121 16.25 -1.79 -1.07
N THR A 122 15.98 -1.58 -2.34
CA THR A 122 16.74 -2.15 -3.45
C THR A 122 17.31 -1.03 -4.30
N MET A 123 18.13 -1.36 -5.29
CA MET A 123 18.66 -0.35 -6.20
C MET A 123 17.57 0.31 -7.06
N PHE A 124 16.40 -0.29 -7.13
CA PHE A 124 15.26 0.23 -7.90
C PHE A 124 14.18 0.87 -7.03
N GLY A 125 14.37 0.94 -5.71
CA GLY A 125 13.40 1.48 -4.79
C GLY A 125 13.07 0.50 -3.67
N TRP A 126 11.86 0.57 -3.15
CA TRP A 126 11.42 -0.30 -2.06
C TRP A 126 10.75 -1.56 -2.61
N GLU A 127 10.99 -2.67 -1.95
CA GLU A 127 10.33 -3.94 -2.27
C GLU A 127 9.61 -4.45 -1.04
N LEU A 128 8.32 -4.76 -1.20
CA LEU A 128 7.48 -5.29 -0.12
C LEU A 128 7.86 -6.73 0.17
N ARG A 129 8.17 -7.03 1.43
CA ARG A 129 8.62 -8.36 1.85
C ARG A 129 7.55 -9.14 2.59
N THR A 130 6.85 -8.48 3.50
CA THR A 130 5.82 -9.16 4.29
C THR A 130 4.80 -8.15 4.79
N TRP A 131 3.65 -8.66 5.22
CA TRP A 131 2.57 -7.86 5.77
C TRP A 131 1.77 -8.73 6.75
N GLY A 132 1.01 -8.07 7.63
CA GLY A 132 0.18 -8.73 8.62
C GLY A 132 0.29 -8.08 9.99
N TYR A 133 -0.06 -8.83 11.01
CA TYR A 133 0.13 -8.38 12.38
C TYR A 133 1.52 -8.76 12.86
N GLY A 134 2.18 -7.81 13.52
CA GLY A 134 3.52 -8.02 14.07
C GLY A 134 3.56 -8.83 15.34
#